data_f6251fcc11fc6c495efad3a459f8cb29
#
_entry.id   f6251fcc11fc6c495efad3a459f8cb29
#
_cell.length_a   1.000
_cell.length_b   1.000
_cell.length_c   1.000
_cell.angle_alpha   90.00
_cell.angle_beta   90.00
_cell.angle_gamma   90.00
#
_symmetry.space_group_name_H-M   'P 1'
#
loop_
_entity.id
_entity.type
_entity.pdbx_description
1 polymer ?
#
loop_
_entity_poly.entity_id
_entity_poly.type
_entity_poly.pdbx_seq_one_letter_code
_entity_poly.pdbx_strand_id
1 'polypeptide(L)'
;EEKKGFLGLFKRTGNQLATMKARYDKVSVSVDEVANNLEDHRISLLKDIAMFDRLYEENAEYYRQLCFYIIAGKEKIESLRANDLEAARAKAAETGDPADAQAANDLAAAIDRFEKKVYDLELTRQISIQMAPQIRLLQNNDSLLADKIHSALVNTLPLWKSQMVLAL
;
A
#
# COMPACT_ATOMS: atom_id res chain seq x y z
N GLU A 1 -9.98 67.11 38.64
CA GLU A 1 -10.57 66.32 37.51
C GLU A 1 -9.53 65.54 36.67
N GLU A 2 -8.22 65.70 36.86
CA GLU A 2 -7.18 65.04 36.02
C GLU A 2 -6.83 63.60 36.38
N LYS A 3 -7.30 63.05 37.51
CA LYS A 3 -6.92 61.70 37.93
C LYS A 3 -7.73 60.57 37.28
N LYS A 4 -8.85 60.81 36.61
CA LYS A 4 -9.68 59.80 35.93
C LYS A 4 -9.16 59.42 34.53
N GLY A 5 -8.44 60.29 33.84
CA GLY A 5 -7.87 60.04 32.49
C GLY A 5 -6.71 59.03 32.48
N PHE A 6 -5.81 59.13 33.48
CA PHE A 6 -4.61 58.27 33.55
C PHE A 6 -4.91 56.83 33.91
N LEU A 7 -5.83 56.58 34.84
CA LEU A 7 -6.29 55.26 35.23
C LEU A 7 -7.12 54.56 34.12
N GLY A 8 -7.81 55.34 33.25
CA GLY A 8 -8.53 54.82 32.10
C GLY A 8 -7.63 54.33 30.98
N LEU A 9 -6.48 55.00 30.80
CA LEU A 9 -5.47 54.61 29.80
C LEU A 9 -4.79 53.29 30.17
N PHE A 10 -4.40 53.10 31.43
CA PHE A 10 -3.79 51.88 31.95
C PHE A 10 -4.80 50.68 31.90
N LYS A 11 -6.09 50.91 32.13
CA LYS A 11 -7.11 49.89 32.04
C LYS A 11 -7.37 49.47 30.60
N ARG A 12 -7.21 50.37 29.63
CA ARG A 12 -7.41 50.10 28.19
C ARG A 12 -6.24 49.34 27.60
N THR A 13 -5.00 49.66 27.98
CA THR A 13 -3.79 48.92 27.56
C THR A 13 -3.70 47.55 28.19
N GLY A 14 -4.11 47.37 29.49
CA GLY A 14 -4.16 46.09 30.14
C GLY A 14 -5.19 45.13 29.49
N ASN A 15 -6.34 45.67 29.03
CA ASN A 15 -7.39 44.90 28.36
C ASN A 15 -6.95 44.47 26.93
N GLN A 16 -6.19 45.35 26.22
CA GLN A 16 -5.64 44.99 24.91
C GLN A 16 -4.57 43.89 25.05
N LEU A 17 -3.67 44.00 26.02
CA LEU A 17 -2.64 42.96 26.26
C LEU A 17 -3.25 41.62 26.64
N ALA A 18 -4.29 41.60 27.48
CA ALA A 18 -5.03 40.39 27.84
C ALA A 18 -5.72 39.74 26.62
N THR A 19 -6.30 40.57 25.74
CA THR A 19 -6.94 40.09 24.51
C THR A 19 -5.90 39.53 23.53
N MET A 20 -4.74 40.16 23.38
CA MET A 20 -3.64 39.65 22.54
C MET A 20 -3.10 38.34 23.08
N LYS A 21 -2.86 38.25 24.40
CA LYS A 21 -2.44 36.99 25.05
C LYS A 21 -3.45 35.87 24.84
N ALA A 22 -4.74 36.13 25.01
CA ALA A 22 -5.79 35.12 24.79
C ALA A 22 -5.85 34.64 23.34
N ARG A 23 -5.61 35.53 22.36
CA ARG A 23 -5.50 35.16 20.93
C ARG A 23 -4.25 34.31 20.67
N TYR A 24 -3.11 34.70 21.24
CA TYR A 24 -1.86 33.92 21.14
C TYR A 24 -2.05 32.50 21.71
N ASP A 25 -2.58 32.41 22.94
CA ASP A 25 -2.80 31.12 23.59
C ASP A 25 -3.70 30.22 22.73
N LYS A 26 -4.78 30.78 22.18
CA LYS A 26 -5.69 30.02 21.28
C LYS A 26 -4.99 29.52 20.02
N VAL A 27 -4.18 30.38 19.36
CA VAL A 27 -3.47 29.99 18.14
C VAL A 27 -2.34 29.01 18.47
N SER A 28 -1.63 29.18 19.60
CA SER A 28 -0.63 28.23 20.05
C SER A 28 -1.20 26.83 20.26
N VAL A 29 -2.36 26.71 20.92
CA VAL A 29 -3.08 25.44 21.10
C VAL A 29 -3.43 24.81 19.75
N SER A 30 -3.97 25.60 18.81
CA SER A 30 -4.29 25.08 17.46
C SER A 30 -3.05 24.61 16.69
N VAL A 31 -1.91 25.30 16.84
CA VAL A 31 -0.64 24.86 16.23
C VAL A 31 -0.13 23.57 16.88
N ASP A 32 -0.30 23.41 18.20
CA ASP A 32 0.06 22.16 18.90
C ASP A 32 -0.84 21.00 18.48
N GLU A 33 -2.13 21.22 18.28
CA GLU A 33 -3.04 20.22 17.74
C GLU A 33 -2.64 19.77 16.33
N VAL A 34 -2.27 20.72 15.46
CA VAL A 34 -1.77 20.42 14.11
C VAL A 34 -0.46 19.63 14.19
N ALA A 35 0.45 19.99 15.10
CA ALA A 35 1.70 19.26 15.29
C ALA A 35 1.46 17.81 15.70
N ASN A 36 0.56 17.57 16.65
CA ASN A 36 0.20 16.22 17.10
C ASN A 36 -0.43 15.41 15.96
N ASN A 37 -1.38 15.98 15.21
CA ASN A 37 -1.99 15.31 14.07
C ASN A 37 -0.96 14.96 12.98
N LEU A 38 -0.01 15.86 12.70
CA LEU A 38 1.07 15.60 11.75
C LEU A 38 1.99 14.46 12.23
N GLU A 39 2.33 14.40 13.52
CA GLU A 39 3.13 13.32 14.07
C GLU A 39 2.39 11.98 13.98
N ASP A 40 1.09 11.93 14.28
CA ASP A 40 0.28 10.72 14.12
C ASP A 40 0.24 10.25 12.67
N HIS A 41 0.10 11.17 11.72
CA HIS A 41 0.19 10.85 10.29
C HIS A 41 1.57 10.34 9.90
N ARG A 42 2.66 10.94 10.42
CA ARG A 42 4.02 10.48 10.18
C ARG A 42 4.23 9.05 10.70
N ILE A 43 3.73 8.75 11.89
CA ILE A 43 3.79 7.39 12.46
C ILE A 43 3.02 6.38 11.59
N SER A 44 1.85 6.76 11.07
CA SER A 44 1.09 5.91 10.15
C SER A 44 1.87 5.64 8.85
N LEU A 45 2.45 6.67 8.24
CA LEU A 45 3.28 6.52 7.04
C LEU A 45 4.49 5.62 7.26
N LEU A 46 5.15 5.71 8.43
CA LEU A 46 6.26 4.82 8.76
C LEU A 46 5.82 3.36 8.91
N LYS A 47 4.61 3.10 9.41
CA LYS A 47 4.03 1.74 9.44
C LYS A 47 3.72 1.24 8.03
N ASP A 48 3.18 2.10 7.17
CA ASP A 48 2.86 1.77 5.78
C ASP A 48 4.14 1.46 4.98
N ILE A 49 5.23 2.22 5.19
CA ILE A 49 6.55 1.94 4.60
C ILE A 49 7.05 0.55 4.99
N ALA A 50 6.97 0.18 6.29
CA ALA A 50 7.37 -1.13 6.76
C ALA A 50 6.47 -2.26 6.21
N MET A 51 5.16 -1.98 6.05
CA MET A 51 4.22 -2.90 5.41
C MET A 51 4.56 -3.11 3.92
N PHE A 52 4.90 -2.05 3.19
CA PHE A 52 5.29 -2.14 1.78
C PHE A 52 6.60 -2.92 1.58
N ASP A 53 7.57 -2.82 2.48
CA ASP A 53 8.77 -3.68 2.43
C ASP A 53 8.38 -5.16 2.51
N ARG A 54 7.52 -5.50 3.45
CA ARG A 54 7.04 -6.86 3.62
C ARG A 54 6.23 -7.35 2.42
N LEU A 55 5.32 -6.52 1.89
CA LEU A 55 4.55 -6.84 0.68
C LEU A 55 5.46 -7.07 -0.53
N TYR A 56 6.54 -6.31 -0.65
CA TYR A 56 7.52 -6.51 -1.72
C TYR A 56 8.21 -7.87 -1.62
N GLU A 57 8.64 -8.26 -0.43
CA GLU A 57 9.27 -9.57 -0.18
C GLU A 57 8.28 -10.72 -0.41
N GLU A 58 7.04 -10.61 0.10
CA GLU A 58 5.99 -11.60 -0.10
C GLU A 58 5.62 -11.74 -1.60
N ASN A 59 5.54 -10.63 -2.34
CA ASN A 59 5.31 -10.66 -3.78
C ASN A 59 6.45 -11.35 -4.55
N ALA A 60 7.70 -11.14 -4.14
CA ALA A 60 8.85 -11.81 -4.75
C ALA A 60 8.82 -13.34 -4.51
N GLU A 61 8.41 -13.78 -3.32
CA GLU A 61 8.23 -15.19 -3.01
C GLU A 61 7.06 -15.79 -3.79
N TYR A 62 5.94 -15.09 -3.84
CA TYR A 62 4.78 -15.49 -4.62
C TYR A 62 5.12 -15.65 -6.11
N TYR A 63 5.88 -14.72 -6.68
CA TYR A 63 6.37 -14.82 -8.05
C TYR A 63 7.20 -16.10 -8.28
N ARG A 64 8.10 -16.47 -7.36
CA ARG A 64 8.90 -17.71 -7.46
C ARG A 64 8.02 -18.95 -7.43
N GLN A 65 7.02 -18.98 -6.54
CA GLN A 65 6.07 -20.09 -6.45
C GLN A 65 5.24 -20.23 -7.73
N LEU A 66 4.76 -19.12 -8.30
CA LEU A 66 4.05 -19.12 -9.58
C LEU A 66 4.92 -19.70 -10.71
N CYS A 67 6.18 -19.29 -10.80
CA CYS A 67 7.11 -19.85 -11.79
C CYS A 67 7.25 -21.36 -11.65
N PHE A 68 7.42 -21.85 -10.43
CA PHE A 68 7.51 -23.28 -10.15
C PHE A 68 6.25 -24.05 -10.57
N TYR A 69 5.06 -23.58 -10.18
CA TYR A 69 3.80 -24.21 -10.53
C TYR A 69 3.52 -24.18 -12.04
N ILE A 70 3.88 -23.11 -12.73
CA ILE A 70 3.73 -23.01 -14.19
C ILE A 70 4.63 -24.04 -14.89
N ILE A 71 5.90 -24.15 -14.49
CA ILE A 71 6.83 -25.14 -15.08
C ILE A 71 6.31 -26.55 -14.84
N ALA A 72 6.05 -26.91 -13.58
CA ALA A 72 5.54 -28.24 -13.24
C ALA A 72 4.20 -28.56 -13.92
N GLY A 73 3.31 -27.56 -14.04
CA GLY A 73 2.04 -27.70 -14.74
C GLY A 73 2.20 -27.98 -16.22
N LYS A 74 3.12 -27.27 -16.91
CA LYS A 74 3.43 -27.50 -18.33
C LYS A 74 4.03 -28.87 -18.58
N GLU A 75 5.00 -29.27 -17.77
CA GLU A 75 5.62 -30.59 -17.85
C GLU A 75 4.57 -31.72 -17.64
N LYS A 76 3.66 -31.54 -16.68
CA LYS A 76 2.58 -32.50 -16.45
C LYS A 76 1.59 -32.58 -17.61
N ILE A 77 1.23 -31.43 -18.22
CA ILE A 77 0.37 -31.40 -19.42
C ILE A 77 1.01 -32.16 -20.57
N GLU A 78 2.29 -31.90 -20.82
CA GLU A 78 3.06 -32.58 -21.87
C GLU A 78 3.09 -34.09 -21.64
N SER A 79 3.41 -34.52 -20.39
CA SER A 79 3.41 -35.94 -20.02
C SER A 79 2.03 -36.60 -20.19
N LEU A 80 0.95 -35.93 -19.75
CA LEU A 80 -0.43 -36.46 -19.89
C LEU A 80 -0.85 -36.59 -21.36
N ARG A 81 -0.45 -35.63 -22.20
CA ARG A 81 -0.73 -35.69 -23.64
C ARG A 81 0.03 -36.80 -24.32
N ALA A 82 1.36 -36.89 -24.08
CA ALA A 82 2.24 -37.83 -24.76
C ALA A 82 2.04 -39.31 -24.32
N ASN A 83 1.66 -39.51 -23.06
CA ASN A 83 1.56 -40.87 -22.52
C ASN A 83 0.12 -41.28 -22.25
N ASP A 84 -0.56 -40.65 -21.33
CA ASP A 84 -1.85 -41.06 -20.81
C ASP A 84 -2.97 -40.96 -21.86
N LEU A 85 -3.02 -39.84 -22.59
CA LEU A 85 -4.03 -39.58 -23.61
C LEU A 85 -3.82 -40.46 -24.85
N GLU A 86 -2.57 -40.64 -25.28
CA GLU A 86 -2.26 -41.53 -26.41
C GLU A 86 -2.55 -42.98 -26.07
N ALA A 87 -2.25 -43.45 -24.85
CA ALA A 87 -2.62 -44.78 -24.39
C ALA A 87 -4.15 -44.97 -24.33
N ALA A 88 -4.88 -43.96 -23.83
CA ALA A 88 -6.35 -44.04 -23.79
C ALA A 88 -6.97 -44.08 -25.19
N ARG A 89 -6.42 -43.31 -26.15
CA ARG A 89 -6.87 -43.32 -27.55
C ARG A 89 -6.55 -44.64 -28.25
N ALA A 90 -5.34 -45.18 -28.05
CA ALA A 90 -4.95 -46.46 -28.59
C ALA A 90 -5.86 -47.58 -28.08
N LYS A 91 -6.15 -47.61 -26.77
CA LYS A 91 -7.09 -48.58 -26.19
C LYS A 91 -8.50 -48.48 -26.82
N ALA A 92 -9.04 -47.27 -26.95
CA ALA A 92 -10.35 -47.05 -27.56
C ALA A 92 -10.39 -47.49 -29.03
N ALA A 93 -9.29 -47.34 -29.75
CA ALA A 93 -9.15 -47.82 -31.14
C ALA A 93 -9.07 -49.35 -31.23
N GLU A 94 -8.43 -50.01 -30.26
CA GLU A 94 -8.27 -51.47 -30.22
C GLU A 94 -9.56 -52.15 -29.78
N THR A 95 -10.24 -51.65 -28.74
CA THR A 95 -11.44 -52.28 -28.19
C THR A 95 -12.71 -51.98 -28.99
N GLY A 96 -12.76 -50.82 -29.63
CA GLY A 96 -13.98 -50.29 -30.26
C GLY A 96 -15.12 -50.00 -29.27
N ASP A 97 -14.84 -50.05 -27.95
CA ASP A 97 -15.83 -49.83 -26.89
C ASP A 97 -16.15 -48.34 -26.76
N PRO A 98 -17.44 -47.95 -26.83
CA PRO A 98 -17.86 -46.58 -26.57
C PRO A 98 -17.43 -46.04 -25.20
N ALA A 99 -17.30 -46.87 -24.18
CA ALA A 99 -16.85 -46.46 -22.85
C ALA A 99 -15.37 -46.05 -22.85
N ASP A 100 -14.51 -46.78 -23.57
CA ASP A 100 -13.10 -46.42 -23.74
C ASP A 100 -12.92 -45.15 -24.55
N ALA A 101 -13.74 -44.97 -25.59
CA ALA A 101 -13.77 -43.71 -26.36
C ALA A 101 -14.21 -42.50 -25.50
N GLN A 102 -15.22 -42.70 -24.66
CA GLN A 102 -15.66 -41.66 -23.71
C GLN A 102 -14.56 -41.32 -22.70
N ALA A 103 -13.87 -42.30 -22.14
CA ALA A 103 -12.78 -42.09 -21.20
C ALA A 103 -11.62 -41.28 -21.80
N ALA A 104 -11.25 -41.54 -23.06
CA ALA A 104 -10.23 -40.75 -23.78
C ALA A 104 -10.68 -39.31 -23.99
N ASN A 105 -11.96 -39.06 -24.33
CA ASN A 105 -12.52 -37.73 -24.47
C ASN A 105 -12.55 -36.95 -23.13
N ASP A 106 -12.97 -37.65 -22.05
CA ASP A 106 -13.00 -37.06 -20.70
C ASP A 106 -11.58 -36.65 -20.22
N LEU A 107 -10.60 -37.51 -20.51
CA LEU A 107 -9.19 -37.21 -20.22
C LEU A 107 -8.69 -36.00 -21.03
N ALA A 108 -8.99 -35.94 -22.33
CA ALA A 108 -8.66 -34.80 -23.16
C ALA A 108 -9.27 -33.50 -22.62
N ALA A 109 -10.56 -33.53 -22.26
CA ALA A 109 -11.23 -32.36 -21.68
C ALA A 109 -10.66 -31.96 -20.30
N ALA A 110 -10.18 -32.95 -19.50
CA ALA A 110 -9.53 -32.68 -18.25
C ALA A 110 -8.16 -31.97 -18.45
N ILE A 111 -7.38 -32.43 -19.43
CA ILE A 111 -6.11 -31.80 -19.83
C ILE A 111 -6.32 -30.36 -20.29
N ASP A 112 -7.31 -30.10 -21.12
CA ASP A 112 -7.65 -28.77 -21.59
C ASP A 112 -8.07 -27.82 -20.46
N ARG A 113 -8.83 -28.33 -19.48
CA ARG A 113 -9.16 -27.55 -18.27
C ARG A 113 -7.92 -27.24 -17.43
N PHE A 114 -7.00 -28.21 -17.34
CA PHE A 114 -5.76 -28.01 -16.61
C PHE A 114 -4.84 -27.01 -17.30
N GLU A 115 -4.76 -27.04 -18.62
CA GLU A 115 -3.99 -26.05 -19.42
C GLU A 115 -4.51 -24.63 -19.21
N LYS A 116 -5.84 -24.43 -19.19
CA LYS A 116 -6.44 -23.14 -18.86
C LYS A 116 -6.02 -22.66 -17.46
N LYS A 117 -5.96 -23.55 -16.48
CA LYS A 117 -5.49 -23.22 -15.14
C LYS A 117 -4.02 -22.78 -15.13
N VAL A 118 -3.15 -23.45 -15.88
CA VAL A 118 -1.73 -23.05 -16.01
C VAL A 118 -1.62 -21.69 -16.69
N TYR A 119 -2.44 -21.43 -17.70
CA TYR A 119 -2.52 -20.10 -18.34
C TYR A 119 -2.96 -19.01 -17.36
N ASP A 120 -3.94 -19.26 -16.51
CA ASP A 120 -4.36 -18.32 -15.47
C ASP A 120 -3.23 -18.02 -14.48
N LEU A 121 -2.37 -19.00 -14.15
CA LEU A 121 -1.17 -18.77 -13.35
C LEU A 121 -0.15 -17.90 -14.07
N GLU A 122 0.00 -18.04 -15.39
CA GLU A 122 0.87 -17.16 -16.19
C GLU A 122 0.41 -15.70 -16.16
N LEU A 123 -0.90 -15.46 -16.28
CA LEU A 123 -1.47 -14.12 -16.13
C LEU A 123 -1.22 -13.57 -14.74
N THR A 124 -1.42 -14.39 -13.70
CA THR A 124 -1.17 -14.00 -12.31
C THR A 124 0.32 -13.66 -12.08
N ARG A 125 1.23 -14.43 -12.67
CA ARG A 125 2.68 -14.12 -12.65
C ARG A 125 2.98 -12.77 -13.29
N GLN A 126 2.33 -12.46 -14.41
CA GLN A 126 2.49 -11.15 -15.07
C GLN A 126 2.02 -10.00 -14.19
N ILE A 127 0.92 -10.17 -13.46
CA ILE A 127 0.44 -9.20 -12.46
C ILE A 127 1.48 -9.02 -11.34
N SER A 128 2.03 -10.13 -10.81
CA SER A 128 3.05 -10.08 -9.76
C SER A 128 4.30 -9.27 -10.18
N ILE A 129 4.74 -9.40 -11.44
CA ILE A 129 5.85 -8.58 -11.98
C ILE A 129 5.50 -7.09 -11.96
N GLN A 130 4.26 -6.74 -12.31
CA GLN A 130 3.79 -5.35 -12.36
C GLN A 130 3.58 -4.76 -10.96
N MET A 131 3.26 -5.57 -9.97
CA MET A 131 3.07 -5.13 -8.58
C MET A 131 4.36 -4.65 -7.93
N ALA A 132 5.49 -5.28 -8.20
CA ALA A 132 6.75 -4.95 -7.55
C ALA A 132 7.15 -3.46 -7.68
N PRO A 133 7.20 -2.84 -8.88
CA PRO A 133 7.50 -1.42 -9.01
C PRO A 133 6.40 -0.52 -8.42
N GLN A 134 5.13 -0.95 -8.43
CA GLN A 134 4.04 -0.18 -7.83
C GLN A 134 4.17 -0.10 -6.31
N ILE A 135 4.51 -1.21 -5.64
CA ILE A 135 4.78 -1.24 -4.20
C ILE A 135 5.92 -0.26 -3.86
N ARG A 136 7.02 -0.28 -4.63
CA ARG A 136 8.15 0.64 -4.42
C ARG A 136 7.79 2.10 -4.68
N LEU A 137 6.93 2.38 -5.65
CA LEU A 137 6.43 3.73 -5.90
C LEU A 137 5.63 4.28 -4.70
N LEU A 138 4.71 3.47 -4.16
CA LEU A 138 3.92 3.84 -2.97
C LEU A 138 4.84 4.07 -1.77
N GLN A 139 5.77 3.16 -1.50
CA GLN A 139 6.74 3.28 -0.42
C GLN A 139 7.58 4.57 -0.52
N ASN A 140 8.05 4.90 -1.72
CA ASN A 140 8.82 6.13 -1.94
C ASN A 140 7.97 7.39 -1.71
N ASN A 141 6.70 7.38 -2.13
CA ASN A 141 5.79 8.49 -1.90
C ASN A 141 5.55 8.70 -0.40
N ASP A 142 5.32 7.63 0.36
CA ASP A 142 5.11 7.70 1.80
C ASP A 142 6.37 8.16 2.54
N SER A 143 7.55 7.71 2.09
CA SER A 143 8.83 8.17 2.64
C SER A 143 9.02 9.68 2.43
N LEU A 144 8.78 10.18 1.22
CA LEU A 144 8.85 11.61 0.93
C LEU A 144 7.87 12.43 1.75
N LEU A 145 6.66 11.91 1.97
CA LEU A 145 5.65 12.59 2.77
C LEU A 145 6.02 12.59 4.26
N ALA A 146 6.52 11.47 4.79
CA ALA A 146 7.01 11.36 6.17
C ALA A 146 8.16 12.34 6.44
N ASP A 147 9.10 12.49 5.50
CA ASP A 147 10.22 13.45 5.58
C ASP A 147 9.73 14.90 5.53
N LYS A 148 8.75 15.22 4.69
CA LYS A 148 8.14 16.56 4.64
C LYS A 148 7.42 16.91 5.94
N ILE A 149 6.68 15.95 6.50
CA ILE A 149 6.01 16.13 7.80
C ILE A 149 7.07 16.35 8.89
N HIS A 150 8.12 15.53 8.92
CA HIS A 150 9.22 15.71 9.88
C HIS A 150 9.85 17.11 9.77
N SER A 151 10.15 17.56 8.56
CA SER A 151 10.68 18.91 8.32
C SER A 151 9.72 20.02 8.78
N ALA A 152 8.43 19.85 8.56
CA ALA A 152 7.41 20.79 9.04
C ALA A 152 7.38 20.86 10.57
N LEU A 153 7.43 19.71 11.25
CA LEU A 153 7.43 19.63 12.72
C LEU A 153 8.67 20.27 13.34
N VAL A 154 9.85 20.02 12.76
CA VAL A 154 11.13 20.44 13.33
C VAL A 154 11.48 21.88 12.97
N ASN A 155 11.12 22.36 11.78
CA ASN A 155 11.55 23.64 11.25
C ASN A 155 10.40 24.65 11.14
N THR A 156 9.30 24.29 10.49
CA THR A 156 8.26 25.24 10.10
C THR A 156 7.38 25.65 11.28
N LEU A 157 6.92 24.73 12.08
CA LEU A 157 6.02 25.01 13.21
C LEU A 157 6.72 25.79 14.33
N PRO A 158 7.97 25.49 14.73
CA PRO A 158 8.71 26.31 15.69
C PRO A 158 8.96 27.75 15.20
N LEU A 159 9.26 27.91 13.89
CA LEU A 159 9.42 29.23 13.28
C LEU A 159 8.13 30.04 13.35
N TRP A 160 6.98 29.45 13.03
CA TRP A 160 5.68 30.12 13.17
C TRP A 160 5.38 30.53 14.61
N LYS A 161 5.64 29.64 15.58
CA LYS A 161 5.48 29.99 17.00
C LYS A 161 6.37 31.16 17.39
N SER A 162 7.62 31.18 16.96
CA SER A 162 8.54 32.29 17.22
C SER A 162 8.07 33.59 16.57
N GLN A 163 7.59 33.55 15.33
CA GLN A 163 7.06 34.75 14.65
C GLN A 163 5.79 35.29 15.31
N MET A 164 4.93 34.43 15.82
CA MET A 164 3.74 34.84 16.56
C MET A 164 4.11 35.59 17.86
N VAL A 165 5.16 35.17 18.56
CA VAL A 165 5.67 35.88 19.76
C VAL A 165 6.21 37.27 19.39
N LEU A 166 6.89 37.39 18.24
CA LEU A 166 7.46 38.67 17.80
C LEU A 166 6.40 39.66 17.28
N ALA A 167 5.22 39.18 16.90
CA ALA A 167 4.09 39.99 16.42
C ALA A 167 3.19 40.52 17.57
N LEU A 168 3.43 40.13 18.83
CA LEU A 168 2.77 40.59 20.04
C LEU A 168 3.50 41.79 20.66
#